data_cefed080caa38848ff0c682cdfb84ffd
#
_entry.id   cefed080caa38848ff0c682cdfb84ffd
#
_cell.length_a   1.000
_cell.length_b   1.000
_cell.length_c   1.000
_cell.angle_alpha   90.00
_cell.angle_beta   90.00
_cell.angle_gamma   90.00
#
_symmetry.space_group_name_H-M   'P 1'
#
loop_
_entity.id
_entity.type
_entity.pdbx_description
1 polymer ?
#
loop_
_entity_poly.entity_id
_entity_poly.type
_entity_poly.pdbx_seq_one_letter_code
_entity_poly.pdbx_strand_id
1 'polypeptide(L)' 'MFSVGDLVQPRMGGPKLKVIEVHEDQIVAVQASNEQGEKFTLKAADVTLYKEEGDFGVC' A
#
# COMPACT_ATOMS: atom_id res chain seq x y z
N MET A 1 0.93 -1.26 -11.30
CA MET A 1 -0.22 -0.43 -10.97
C MET A 1 -0.90 -0.96 -9.73
N PHE A 2 -1.45 -0.08 -8.91
CA PHE A 2 -2.03 -0.50 -7.66
C PHE A 2 -3.53 -0.64 -7.78
N SER A 3 -4.10 -1.44 -6.92
CA SER A 3 -5.55 -1.63 -6.88
C SER A 3 -6.03 -1.50 -5.46
N VAL A 4 -7.32 -1.20 -5.31
CA VAL A 4 -7.91 -1.13 -3.99
C VAL A 4 -7.76 -2.49 -3.31
N GLY A 5 -7.31 -2.48 -2.09
CA GLY A 5 -7.06 -3.71 -1.35
C GLY A 5 -5.60 -4.15 -1.36
N ASP A 6 -4.78 -3.53 -2.21
CA ASP A 6 -3.38 -3.91 -2.24
C ASP A 6 -2.67 -3.42 -0.99
N LEU A 7 -1.66 -4.15 -0.58
CA LEU A 7 -0.80 -3.69 0.51
C LEU A 7 0.43 -3.04 -0.10
N VAL A 8 0.77 -1.87 0.41
CA VAL A 8 1.91 -1.12 -0.11
C VAL A 8 2.73 -0.61 1.04
N GLN A 9 3.92 -0.17 0.74
CA GLN A 9 4.82 0.35 1.75
C GLN A 9 5.55 1.55 1.15
N PRO A 10 5.72 2.62 1.92
CA PRO A 10 6.47 3.76 1.41
C PRO A 10 7.90 3.35 1.07
N ARG A 11 8.46 3.94 0.02
CA ARG A 11 9.80 3.59 -0.37
C ARG A 11 10.81 3.93 0.70
N MET A 12 10.55 4.97 1.45
CA MET A 12 11.47 5.36 2.49
C MET A 12 11.37 4.48 3.72
N GLY A 13 10.46 3.55 3.71
CA GLY A 13 10.24 2.71 4.87
C GLY A 13 9.05 3.22 5.64
N GLY A 14 8.47 2.39 6.48
CA GLY A 14 7.31 2.79 7.24
C GLY A 14 6.35 1.63 7.37
N PRO A 15 5.18 1.91 7.92
CA PRO A 15 4.24 0.84 8.17
C PRO A 15 3.60 0.35 6.88
N LYS A 16 3.10 -0.86 6.94
CA LYS A 16 2.36 -1.44 5.86
C LYS A 16 1.05 -0.70 5.72
N LEU A 17 0.67 -0.36 4.51
CA LEU A 17 -0.55 0.39 4.25
C LEU A 17 -1.45 -0.39 3.31
N LYS A 18 -2.74 -0.17 3.42
CA LYS A 18 -3.72 -0.81 2.56
C LYS A 18 -4.34 0.25 1.68
N VAL A 19 -4.35 0.03 0.38
CA VAL A 19 -4.88 0.99 -0.57
C VAL A 19 -6.40 0.93 -0.52
N ILE A 20 -7.03 2.09 -0.37
CA ILE A 20 -8.48 2.17 -0.36
C ILE A 20 -9.00 2.97 -1.55
N GLU A 21 -8.15 3.74 -2.23
CA GLU A 21 -8.54 4.43 -3.44
C GLU A 21 -7.35 4.53 -4.36
N VAL A 22 -7.59 4.52 -5.64
CA VAL A 22 -6.53 4.64 -6.63
C VAL A 22 -6.91 5.77 -7.57
N HIS A 23 -5.99 6.71 -7.76
CA HIS A 23 -6.15 7.79 -8.71
C HIS A 23 -5.07 7.63 -9.77
N GLU A 24 -5.00 8.55 -10.71
CA GLU A 24 -4.09 8.35 -11.83
C GLU A 24 -2.65 8.15 -11.39
N ASP A 25 -2.15 9.02 -10.56
CA ASP A 25 -0.78 8.92 -10.12
C ASP A 25 -0.68 8.97 -8.61
N GLN A 26 -1.78 8.83 -7.91
CA GLN A 26 -1.80 8.87 -6.46
C GLN A 26 -2.67 7.77 -5.92
N ILE A 27 -2.44 7.38 -4.69
CA ILE A 27 -3.31 6.43 -4.03
C ILE A 27 -3.64 6.97 -2.66
N VAL A 28 -4.76 6.52 -2.13
CA VAL A 28 -5.12 6.81 -0.75
C VAL A 28 -5.06 5.48 -0.01
N ALA A 29 -4.39 5.49 1.11
CA ALA A 29 -4.19 4.25 1.86
C ALA A 29 -4.34 4.51 3.35
N VAL A 30 -4.62 3.46 4.09
CA VAL A 30 -4.70 3.53 5.54
C VAL A 30 -3.75 2.50 6.10
N GLN A 31 -3.40 2.61 7.38
CA GLN A 31 -2.54 1.62 7.97
C GLN A 31 -3.24 0.27 7.97
N ALA A 32 -2.53 -0.75 7.55
CA ALA A 32 -3.13 -2.07 7.47
C ALA A 32 -3.63 -2.56 8.83
N SER A 33 -3.01 -2.11 9.89
CA SER A 33 -3.43 -2.52 11.22
C SER A 33 -4.54 -1.64 11.77
N ASN A 34 -4.90 -0.56 11.11
CA ASN A 34 -5.94 0.32 11.62
C ASN A 34 -6.64 0.96 10.44
N GLU A 35 -7.52 0.19 9.81
CA GLU A 35 -8.16 0.65 8.59
C GLU A 35 -9.11 1.80 8.83
N GLN A 36 -9.52 2.02 10.05
CA GLN A 36 -10.40 3.13 10.32
C GLN A 36 -9.64 4.35 10.80
N GLY A 37 -8.33 4.29 10.79
CA GLY A 37 -7.53 5.42 11.24
C GLY A 37 -7.33 6.43 10.15
N GLU A 38 -6.20 7.12 10.25
CA GLU A 38 -5.93 8.20 9.34
C GLU A 38 -5.73 7.71 7.93
N LYS A 39 -6.18 8.48 6.97
CA LYS A 39 -5.94 8.16 5.57
C LYS A 39 -4.74 8.95 5.09
N PHE A 40 -3.95 8.33 4.24
CA PHE A 40 -2.77 8.96 3.70
C PHE A 40 -2.86 9.00 2.19
N THR A 41 -2.62 10.17 1.61
CA THR A 41 -2.57 10.30 0.16
C THR A 41 -1.10 10.30 -0.24
N LEU A 42 -0.74 9.35 -1.08
CA LEU A 42 0.64 9.17 -1.47
C LEU A 42 0.74 9.09 -2.98
N LYS A 43 1.89 9.46 -3.51
CA LYS A 43 2.09 9.30 -4.94
C LYS A 43 2.40 7.84 -5.22
N ALA A 44 1.85 7.32 -6.29
CA ALA A 44 2.10 5.93 -6.63
C ALA A 44 3.61 5.67 -6.79
N ALA A 45 4.37 6.66 -7.20
CA ALA A 45 5.79 6.48 -7.36
C ALA A 45 6.54 6.44 -6.02
N ASP A 46 5.90 6.86 -4.95
CA ASP A 46 6.54 6.90 -3.65
C ASP A 46 6.30 5.65 -2.82
N VAL A 47 5.56 4.69 -3.34
CA VAL A 47 5.27 3.47 -2.61
C VAL A 47 5.54 2.29 -3.51
N THR A 48 5.73 1.14 -2.89
CA THR A 48 5.91 -0.10 -3.64
C THR A 48 4.94 -1.12 -3.08
N LEU A 49 4.62 -2.11 -3.88
CA LEU A 49 3.80 -3.19 -3.40
C LEU A 49 4.52 -3.92 -2.28
N TYR A 50 3.80 -4.18 -1.21
CA TYR A 50 4.36 -4.92 -0.10
C TYR A 50 4.06 -6.40 -0.33
N LYS A 51 5.07 -7.23 -0.35
CA LYS A 51 4.86 -8.63 -0.55
C LYS A 51 5.18 -9.38 0.71
N GLU A 52 4.25 -10.22 1.14
CA GLU A 52 4.51 -11.04 2.27
C GLU A 52 5.26 -12.22 1.81
N GLU A 53 5.91 -12.83 2.74
CA GLU A 53 6.77 -13.85 2.37
C GLU A 53 6.17 -14.90 1.62
N GLY A 54 5.00 -15.14 1.78
CA GLY A 54 4.44 -16.27 1.13
C GLY A 54 4.57 -16.29 -0.32
N ASP A 55 4.86 -15.19 -0.86
CA ASP A 55 4.79 -15.22 -2.23
C ASP A 55 5.79 -16.08 -2.82
N PHE A 56 6.84 -16.40 -2.17
CA PHE A 56 7.73 -17.13 -2.82
C PHE A 56 7.40 -18.43 -2.87
N GLY A 57 6.72 -18.69 -2.18
CA GLY A 57 6.46 -19.98 -2.31
C GLY A 57 6.21 -20.32 -3.62
N VAL A 58 6.23 -19.76 -4.14
CA VAL A 58 6.08 -20.10 -5.20
C VAL A 58 6.63 -20.80 -5.75
N CYS A 59 6.83 -20.89 -5.54
CA CYS A 59 7.33 -21.57 -6.10
C CYS A 59 7.09 -22.26 -6.18
#